data_79f1067349a33e75b2b373990fffb0a0
#
_entry.id   79f1067349a33e75b2b373990fffb0a0
#
_cell.length_a   1.000
_cell.length_b   1.000
_cell.length_c   1.000
_cell.angle_alpha   90.00
_cell.angle_beta   90.00
_cell.angle_gamma   90.00
#
_symmetry.space_group_name_H-M   'P 1'
#
loop_
_entity.id
_entity.type
_entity.pdbx_description
1 polymer ?
#
loop_
_entity_poly.entity_id
_entity_poly.type
_entity_poly.pdbx_seq_one_letter_code
_entity_poly.pdbx_strand_id
1 'polypeptide(L)'
;SLKAQVVKGLRIGYIDMEYILQNVPDYTEAKNQLEQKAQKWKLEITAKNNEITKLKEALKTERVLLTKELIEEREEEIAFQEKELMDFQEQRFGPTGDLIVQKAVLVKPIQDQVFTAVQDIAAQRRYDFVFDKSSDLTMIFAAKQYDISDMVVRRLSRSSNRSQLTKSELKKEAIKEYQEDVQDA
;
A
#
# COMPACT_ATOMS: atom_id res chain seq x y z
N SER A 1 40.24 -14.85 -39.69
CA SER A 1 39.06 -13.98 -39.74
C SER A 1 38.63 -13.70 -38.30
N LEU A 2 39.05 -12.54 -37.74
CA LEU A 2 38.55 -12.05 -36.43
C LEU A 2 37.07 -11.72 -36.61
N LYS A 3 36.20 -12.53 -36.02
CA LYS A 3 34.85 -12.12 -35.77
C LYS A 3 34.87 -11.04 -34.70
N ALA A 4 34.57 -9.79 -35.09
CA ALA A 4 34.35 -8.72 -34.13
C ALA A 4 33.21 -9.16 -33.22
N GLN A 5 33.54 -9.44 -31.96
CA GLN A 5 32.50 -9.60 -30.90
C GLN A 5 31.91 -8.21 -30.67
N VAL A 6 30.71 -8.03 -31.14
CA VAL A 6 29.91 -6.85 -30.74
C VAL A 6 29.62 -7.00 -29.24
N VAL A 7 30.38 -6.25 -28.44
CA VAL A 7 30.12 -6.14 -27.00
C VAL A 7 28.83 -5.38 -26.88
N LYS A 8 27.73 -6.10 -26.65
CA LYS A 8 26.43 -5.50 -26.34
C LYS A 8 26.53 -4.79 -25.00
N GLY A 9 26.36 -3.47 -24.99
CA GLY A 9 26.31 -2.70 -23.75
C GLY A 9 25.17 -3.18 -22.84
N LEU A 10 25.35 -3.03 -21.52
CA LEU A 10 24.29 -3.29 -20.53
C LEU A 10 23.12 -2.33 -20.75
N ARG A 11 21.92 -2.89 -20.73
CA ARG A 11 20.67 -2.12 -20.76
C ARG A 11 20.06 -2.08 -19.37
N ILE A 12 20.07 -0.90 -18.76
CA ILE A 12 19.59 -0.66 -17.40
C ILE A 12 18.40 0.29 -17.46
N GLY A 13 17.38 -0.03 -16.66
CA GLY A 13 16.24 0.85 -16.41
C GLY A 13 15.97 0.95 -14.93
N TYR A 14 15.12 1.89 -14.54
CA TYR A 14 14.58 1.96 -13.18
C TYR A 14 13.10 2.30 -13.18
N ILE A 15 12.46 1.96 -12.09
CA ILE A 15 11.07 2.33 -11.79
C ILE A 15 11.01 3.11 -10.49
N ASP A 16 9.91 3.81 -10.30
CA ASP A 16 9.47 4.33 -9.02
C ASP A 16 8.17 3.60 -8.66
N MET A 17 8.26 2.61 -7.77
CA MET A 17 7.11 1.80 -7.36
C MET A 17 6.01 2.66 -6.74
N GLU A 18 6.37 3.66 -5.95
CA GLU A 18 5.39 4.55 -5.33
C GLU A 18 4.60 5.34 -6.38
N TYR A 19 5.30 5.91 -7.37
CA TYR A 19 4.66 6.58 -8.50
C TYR A 19 3.74 5.65 -9.28
N ILE A 20 4.18 4.43 -9.58
CA ILE A 20 3.38 3.44 -10.32
C ILE A 20 2.12 3.09 -9.53
N LEU A 21 2.23 2.79 -8.24
CA LEU A 21 1.09 2.44 -7.39
C LEU A 21 0.06 3.56 -7.33
N GLN A 22 0.48 4.81 -7.24
CA GLN A 22 -0.42 5.97 -7.25
C GLN A 22 -1.24 6.10 -8.54
N ASN A 23 -0.77 5.51 -9.64
CA ASN A 23 -1.45 5.48 -10.94
C ASN A 23 -2.24 4.19 -11.20
N VAL A 24 -2.33 3.31 -10.21
CA VAL A 24 -3.15 2.08 -10.27
C VAL A 24 -4.46 2.31 -9.52
N PRO A 25 -5.63 2.31 -10.19
CA PRO A 25 -6.93 2.56 -9.55
C PRO A 25 -7.22 1.65 -8.37
N ASP A 26 -6.90 0.37 -8.46
CA ASP A 26 -7.10 -0.61 -7.39
C ASP A 26 -6.29 -0.28 -6.14
N TYR A 27 -5.11 0.30 -6.29
CA TYR A 27 -4.31 0.76 -5.17
C TYR A 27 -4.96 1.94 -4.43
N THR A 28 -5.49 2.91 -5.17
CA THR A 28 -6.22 4.05 -4.60
C THR A 28 -7.45 3.58 -3.84
N GLU A 29 -8.21 2.65 -4.38
CA GLU A 29 -9.35 2.02 -3.72
C GLU A 29 -8.94 1.31 -2.43
N ALA A 30 -7.90 0.48 -2.47
CA ALA A 30 -7.38 -0.22 -1.30
C ALA A 30 -6.91 0.74 -0.21
N LYS A 31 -6.20 1.80 -0.59
CA LYS A 31 -5.74 2.85 0.32
C LYS A 31 -6.92 3.56 1.00
N ASN A 32 -7.96 3.91 0.24
CA ASN A 32 -9.15 4.55 0.78
C ASN A 32 -9.90 3.65 1.76
N GLN A 33 -10.04 2.36 1.46
CA GLN A 33 -10.65 1.39 2.36
C GLN A 33 -9.90 1.27 3.69
N LEU A 34 -8.56 1.22 3.64
CA LEU A 34 -7.72 1.18 4.84
C LEU A 34 -7.85 2.46 5.68
N GLU A 35 -7.89 3.62 5.02
CA GLU A 35 -8.06 4.89 5.70
C GLU A 35 -9.42 4.99 6.40
N GLN A 36 -10.50 4.55 5.77
CA GLN A 36 -11.83 4.50 6.36
C GLN A 36 -11.87 3.58 7.60
N LYS A 37 -11.25 2.41 7.54
CA LYS A 37 -11.12 1.51 8.69
C LYS A 37 -10.32 2.15 9.83
N ALA A 38 -9.19 2.78 9.53
CA ALA A 38 -8.37 3.46 10.51
C ALA A 38 -9.16 4.61 11.20
N GLN A 39 -9.91 5.39 10.45
CA GLN A 39 -10.76 6.45 10.99
C GLN A 39 -11.86 5.88 11.91
N LYS A 40 -12.53 4.80 11.51
CA LYS A 40 -13.51 4.14 12.34
C LYS A 40 -12.92 3.70 13.68
N TRP A 41 -11.77 3.05 13.67
CA TRP A 41 -11.09 2.61 14.88
C TRP A 41 -10.64 3.78 15.76
N LYS A 42 -10.17 4.87 15.18
CA LYS A 42 -9.83 6.10 15.92
C LYS A 42 -11.05 6.71 16.62
N LEU A 43 -12.21 6.72 15.97
CA LEU A 43 -13.45 7.17 16.57
C LEU A 43 -13.88 6.27 17.75
N GLU A 44 -13.74 4.96 17.60
CA GLU A 44 -14.02 4.00 18.68
C GLU A 44 -13.09 4.22 19.89
N ILE A 45 -11.80 4.47 19.64
CA ILE A 45 -10.82 4.79 20.68
C ILE A 45 -11.19 6.09 21.41
N THR A 46 -11.56 7.13 20.66
CA THR A 46 -12.01 8.40 21.24
C THR A 46 -13.25 8.24 22.10
N ALA A 47 -14.24 7.47 21.63
CA ALA A 47 -15.46 7.19 22.39
C ALA A 47 -15.16 6.45 23.70
N LYS A 48 -14.35 5.40 23.65
CA LYS A 48 -13.91 4.65 24.83
C LYS A 48 -13.14 5.51 25.81
N ASN A 49 -12.23 6.34 25.31
CA ASN A 49 -11.46 7.26 26.15
C ASN A 49 -12.35 8.28 26.85
N ASN A 50 -13.37 8.81 26.16
CA ASN A 50 -14.37 9.70 26.75
C ASN A 50 -15.19 9.01 27.84
N GLU A 51 -15.59 7.76 27.65
CA GLU A 51 -16.30 6.96 28.67
C GLU A 51 -15.43 6.76 29.93
N ILE A 52 -14.17 6.42 29.76
CA ILE A 52 -13.21 6.27 30.87
C ILE A 52 -13.04 7.59 31.63
N THR A 53 -12.90 8.70 30.90
CA THR A 53 -12.84 10.03 31.52
C THR A 53 -14.06 10.34 32.35
N LYS A 54 -15.27 10.02 31.86
CA LYS A 54 -16.51 10.19 32.61
C LYS A 54 -16.55 9.33 33.87
N LEU A 55 -16.11 8.08 33.81
CA LEU A 55 -16.03 7.20 34.97
C LEU A 55 -15.05 7.76 36.03
N LYS A 56 -13.89 8.26 35.62
CA LYS A 56 -12.92 8.90 36.54
C LYS A 56 -13.48 10.15 37.18
N GLU A 57 -14.15 11.02 36.45
CA GLU A 57 -14.77 12.22 36.95
C GLU A 57 -15.92 11.93 37.91
N ALA A 58 -16.78 10.95 37.60
CA ALA A 58 -17.84 10.49 38.47
C ALA A 58 -17.29 9.94 39.77
N LEU A 59 -16.26 9.11 39.73
CA LEU A 59 -15.61 8.60 40.95
C LEU A 59 -15.01 9.73 41.78
N LYS A 60 -14.35 10.70 41.17
CA LYS A 60 -13.78 11.86 41.84
C LYS A 60 -14.84 12.67 42.60
N THR A 61 -16.00 12.89 41.97
CA THR A 61 -17.11 13.65 42.54
C THR A 61 -17.82 12.88 43.67
N GLU A 62 -18.06 11.57 43.47
CA GLU A 62 -18.83 10.73 44.37
C GLU A 62 -18.01 10.10 45.51
N ARG A 63 -16.69 10.18 45.44
CA ARG A 63 -15.74 9.47 46.35
C ARG A 63 -16.05 9.67 47.82
N VAL A 64 -16.43 10.88 48.21
CA VAL A 64 -16.77 11.23 49.58
C VAL A 64 -18.05 10.59 50.11
N LEU A 65 -18.90 10.11 49.19
CA LEU A 65 -20.20 9.47 49.48
C LEU A 65 -20.12 7.93 49.41
N LEU A 66 -19.02 7.37 48.97
CA LEU A 66 -18.86 5.94 48.74
C LEU A 66 -18.08 5.27 49.90
N THR A 67 -18.41 4.01 50.11
CA THR A 67 -17.64 3.14 50.99
C THR A 67 -16.30 2.79 50.37
N LYS A 68 -15.32 2.36 51.16
CA LYS A 68 -14.04 1.92 50.69
C LYS A 68 -14.15 0.81 49.66
N GLU A 69 -15.03 -0.13 49.89
CA GLU A 69 -15.29 -1.27 48.99
C GLU A 69 -15.86 -0.82 47.63
N LEU A 70 -16.77 0.15 47.65
CA LEU A 70 -17.31 0.73 46.41
C LEU A 70 -16.29 1.55 45.60
N ILE A 71 -15.41 2.25 46.31
CA ILE A 71 -14.30 2.98 45.66
C ILE A 71 -13.36 1.99 44.96
N GLU A 72 -12.96 0.92 45.65
CA GLU A 72 -12.10 -0.12 45.04
C GLU A 72 -12.75 -0.77 43.84
N GLU A 73 -14.06 -1.08 43.90
CA GLU A 73 -14.82 -1.63 42.77
C GLU A 73 -14.83 -0.68 41.57
N ARG A 74 -15.05 0.61 41.79
CA ARG A 74 -14.99 1.64 40.73
C ARG A 74 -13.60 1.80 40.15
N GLU A 75 -12.57 1.77 40.97
CA GLU A 75 -11.16 1.84 40.50
C GLU A 75 -10.79 0.62 39.67
N GLU A 76 -11.22 -0.58 40.06
CA GLU A 76 -11.04 -1.82 39.29
C GLU A 76 -11.75 -1.76 37.93
N GLU A 77 -12.97 -1.25 37.89
CA GLU A 77 -13.71 -1.06 36.64
C GLU A 77 -12.99 -0.11 35.68
N ILE A 78 -12.49 1.03 36.20
CA ILE A 78 -11.70 2.00 35.41
C ILE A 78 -10.41 1.34 34.90
N ALA A 79 -9.68 0.63 35.74
CA ALA A 79 -8.46 -0.06 35.34
C ALA A 79 -8.72 -1.12 34.26
N PHE A 80 -9.83 -1.85 34.37
CA PHE A 80 -10.26 -2.81 33.37
C PHE A 80 -10.56 -2.13 32.01
N GLN A 81 -11.30 -1.03 32.03
CA GLN A 81 -11.62 -0.27 30.82
C GLN A 81 -10.38 0.34 30.17
N GLU A 82 -9.45 0.84 30.97
CA GLU A 82 -8.16 1.35 30.47
C GLU A 82 -7.32 0.25 29.82
N LYS A 83 -7.29 -0.93 30.41
CA LYS A 83 -6.59 -2.09 29.82
C LYS A 83 -7.24 -2.54 28.51
N GLU A 84 -8.55 -2.63 28.47
CA GLU A 84 -9.26 -2.95 27.22
C GLU A 84 -8.99 -1.95 26.11
N LEU A 85 -8.90 -0.65 26.46
CA LEU A 85 -8.55 0.38 25.49
C LEU A 85 -7.13 0.23 24.97
N MET A 86 -6.17 -0.04 25.85
CA MET A 86 -4.78 -0.31 25.44
C MET A 86 -4.68 -1.53 24.54
N ASP A 87 -5.35 -2.63 24.91
CA ASP A 87 -5.38 -3.87 24.12
C ASP A 87 -6.00 -3.62 22.74
N PHE A 88 -7.08 -2.85 22.67
CA PHE A 88 -7.72 -2.47 21.41
C PHE A 88 -6.79 -1.64 20.52
N GLN A 89 -6.11 -0.64 21.08
CA GLN A 89 -5.15 0.18 20.35
C GLN A 89 -4.00 -0.66 19.79
N GLU A 90 -3.43 -1.55 20.61
CA GLU A 90 -2.36 -2.46 20.19
C GLU A 90 -2.84 -3.44 19.11
N GLN A 91 -4.02 -4.00 19.26
CA GLN A 91 -4.60 -4.93 18.30
C GLN A 91 -4.89 -4.27 16.95
N ARG A 92 -5.32 -3.00 16.94
CA ARG A 92 -5.66 -2.27 15.71
C ARG A 92 -4.45 -1.59 15.06
N PHE A 93 -3.63 -0.91 15.86
CA PHE A 93 -2.55 -0.03 15.39
C PHE A 93 -1.15 -0.48 15.80
N GLY A 94 -1.01 -1.57 16.53
CA GLY A 94 0.30 -2.09 16.93
C GLY A 94 1.16 -2.57 15.75
N PRO A 95 2.44 -2.88 16.00
CA PRO A 95 3.39 -3.30 14.95
C PRO A 95 2.97 -4.55 14.17
N THR A 96 2.16 -5.41 14.79
CA THR A 96 1.57 -6.61 14.17
C THR A 96 0.05 -6.55 14.13
N GLY A 97 -0.52 -5.34 14.24
CA GLY A 97 -1.95 -5.12 14.36
C GLY A 97 -2.70 -5.23 13.04
N ASP A 98 -4.02 -5.10 13.15
CA ASP A 98 -4.93 -5.33 12.02
C ASP A 98 -4.69 -4.37 10.85
N LEU A 99 -4.31 -3.11 11.11
CA LEU A 99 -4.06 -2.14 10.05
C LEU A 99 -2.90 -2.58 9.16
N ILE A 100 -1.80 -3.04 9.75
CA ILE A 100 -0.62 -3.52 9.01
C ILE A 100 -0.94 -4.81 8.25
N VAL A 101 -1.62 -5.75 8.91
CA VAL A 101 -2.03 -7.02 8.28
C VAL A 101 -2.96 -6.78 7.09
N GLN A 102 -3.98 -5.94 7.25
CA GLN A 102 -4.92 -5.62 6.16
C GLN A 102 -4.27 -4.83 5.03
N LYS A 103 -3.33 -3.94 5.34
CA LYS A 103 -2.53 -3.26 4.33
C LYS A 103 -1.75 -4.27 3.48
N ALA A 104 -1.08 -5.23 4.10
CA ALA A 104 -0.37 -6.29 3.38
C ALA A 104 -1.30 -7.10 2.48
N VAL A 105 -2.48 -7.50 2.97
CA VAL A 105 -3.47 -8.29 2.20
C VAL A 105 -4.01 -7.51 1.00
N LEU A 106 -4.27 -6.22 1.12
CA LEU A 106 -4.85 -5.41 0.05
C LEU A 106 -3.81 -4.90 -0.96
N VAL A 107 -2.61 -4.55 -0.49
CA VAL A 107 -1.59 -3.91 -1.33
C VAL A 107 -0.65 -4.92 -2.00
N LYS A 108 -0.30 -6.01 -1.32
CA LYS A 108 0.64 -7.00 -1.86
C LYS A 108 0.25 -7.56 -3.24
N PRO A 109 -1.01 -7.96 -3.50
CA PRO A 109 -1.41 -8.42 -4.82
C PRO A 109 -1.19 -7.39 -5.93
N ILE A 110 -1.36 -6.10 -5.61
CA ILE A 110 -1.16 -5.01 -6.57
C ILE A 110 0.34 -4.83 -6.85
N GLN A 111 1.17 -4.87 -5.82
CA GLN A 111 2.64 -4.85 -5.99
C GLN A 111 3.12 -6.03 -6.83
N ASP A 112 2.58 -7.21 -6.60
CA ASP A 112 2.92 -8.42 -7.38
C ASP A 112 2.55 -8.25 -8.86
N GLN A 113 1.42 -7.62 -9.17
CA GLN A 113 1.04 -7.27 -10.56
C GLN A 113 2.03 -6.30 -11.21
N VAL A 114 2.50 -5.31 -10.44
CA VAL A 114 3.54 -4.37 -10.92
C VAL A 114 4.83 -5.10 -11.20
N PHE A 115 5.30 -5.95 -10.31
CA PHE A 115 6.52 -6.75 -10.53
C PHE A 115 6.41 -7.65 -11.77
N THR A 116 5.28 -8.29 -11.96
CA THR A 116 5.03 -9.11 -13.16
C THR A 116 5.10 -8.26 -14.44
N ALA A 117 4.46 -7.10 -14.45
CA ALA A 117 4.52 -6.18 -15.60
C ALA A 117 5.94 -5.70 -15.89
N VAL A 118 6.72 -5.37 -14.86
CA VAL A 118 8.13 -4.97 -15.00
C VAL A 118 8.97 -6.10 -15.57
N GLN A 119 8.80 -7.33 -15.07
CA GLN A 119 9.53 -8.50 -15.58
C GLN A 119 9.20 -8.78 -17.05
N ASP A 120 7.93 -8.66 -17.44
CA ASP A 120 7.50 -8.85 -18.82
C ASP A 120 8.10 -7.79 -19.76
N ILE A 121 8.10 -6.53 -19.34
CA ILE A 121 8.72 -5.43 -20.10
C ILE A 121 10.23 -5.66 -20.20
N ALA A 122 10.88 -6.02 -19.11
CA ALA A 122 12.32 -6.29 -19.09
C ALA A 122 12.70 -7.42 -20.04
N ALA A 123 11.93 -8.50 -20.05
CA ALA A 123 12.15 -9.62 -20.98
C ALA A 123 11.94 -9.21 -22.44
N GLN A 124 10.85 -8.54 -22.76
CA GLN A 124 10.51 -8.11 -24.11
C GLN A 124 11.48 -7.10 -24.69
N ARG A 125 11.92 -6.14 -23.88
CA ARG A 125 12.81 -5.05 -24.29
C ARG A 125 14.28 -5.32 -23.99
N ARG A 126 14.61 -6.51 -23.49
CA ARG A 126 15.97 -6.98 -23.23
C ARG A 126 16.75 -6.08 -22.26
N TYR A 127 16.09 -5.66 -21.18
CA TYR A 127 16.80 -5.05 -20.05
C TYR A 127 17.60 -6.11 -19.31
N ASP A 128 18.80 -5.75 -18.90
CA ASP A 128 19.66 -6.60 -18.08
C ASP A 128 19.33 -6.40 -16.58
N PHE A 129 19.02 -5.16 -16.19
CA PHE A 129 18.62 -4.80 -14.81
C PHE A 129 17.52 -3.75 -14.82
N VAL A 130 16.60 -3.89 -13.86
CA VAL A 130 15.64 -2.84 -13.52
C VAL A 130 15.65 -2.66 -12.01
N PHE A 131 15.92 -1.45 -11.55
CA PHE A 131 15.98 -1.08 -10.14
C PHE A 131 14.74 -0.32 -9.72
N ASP A 132 14.39 -0.39 -8.44
CA ASP A 132 13.32 0.42 -7.86
C ASP A 132 13.92 1.60 -7.10
N LYS A 133 13.67 2.81 -7.59
CA LYS A 133 14.13 4.06 -6.98
C LYS A 133 13.47 4.35 -5.63
N SER A 134 12.23 3.86 -5.42
CA SER A 134 11.46 4.09 -4.19
C SER A 134 11.85 3.15 -3.05
N SER A 135 12.66 2.13 -3.32
CA SER A 135 13.15 1.20 -2.29
C SER A 135 14.24 1.83 -1.43
N ASP A 136 14.56 1.16 -0.31
CA ASP A 136 15.64 1.57 0.62
C ASP A 136 17.05 1.48 0.00
N LEU A 137 17.15 1.02 -1.25
CA LEU A 137 18.37 1.06 -2.01
C LEU A 137 18.79 2.52 -2.27
N THR A 138 19.97 2.89 -1.82
CA THR A 138 20.50 4.24 -1.96
C THR A 138 20.85 4.54 -3.41
N MET A 139 19.86 4.97 -4.19
CA MET A 139 20.07 5.53 -5.51
C MET A 139 20.14 7.04 -5.41
N ILE A 140 21.37 7.60 -5.46
CA ILE A 140 21.58 9.04 -5.29
C ILE A 140 21.22 9.79 -6.56
N PHE A 141 21.42 9.19 -7.73
CA PHE A 141 21.16 9.79 -9.03
C PHE A 141 20.76 8.72 -10.05
N ALA A 142 19.72 9.04 -10.84
CA ALA A 142 19.34 8.28 -12.02
C ALA A 142 18.85 9.24 -13.11
N ALA A 143 19.41 9.16 -14.30
CA ALA A 143 18.98 9.99 -15.41
C ALA A 143 17.57 9.59 -15.86
N LYS A 144 16.72 10.59 -16.12
CA LYS A 144 15.29 10.40 -16.44
C LYS A 144 15.06 9.52 -17.69
N GLN A 145 15.98 9.50 -18.61
CA GLN A 145 15.93 8.66 -19.82
C GLN A 145 15.87 7.15 -19.52
N TYR A 146 16.28 6.72 -18.32
CA TYR A 146 16.26 5.32 -17.89
C TYR A 146 15.01 4.97 -17.08
N ASP A 147 14.13 5.95 -16.82
CA ASP A 147 12.88 5.76 -16.11
C ASP A 147 11.86 5.08 -17.02
N ILE A 148 11.43 3.87 -16.63
CA ILE A 148 10.41 3.10 -17.35
C ILE A 148 9.07 3.05 -16.61
N SER A 149 8.88 3.89 -15.58
CA SER A 149 7.67 3.87 -14.75
C SER A 149 6.40 4.09 -15.56
N ASP A 150 6.37 5.08 -16.48
CA ASP A 150 5.20 5.35 -17.32
C ASP A 150 4.87 4.20 -18.26
N MET A 151 5.88 3.50 -18.76
CA MET A 151 5.71 2.31 -19.58
C MET A 151 5.03 1.19 -18.80
N VAL A 152 5.40 1.02 -17.53
CA VAL A 152 4.77 0.04 -16.62
C VAL A 152 3.32 0.43 -16.35
N VAL A 153 3.04 1.70 -16.06
CA VAL A 153 1.68 2.23 -15.85
C VAL A 153 0.79 1.96 -17.07
N ARG A 154 1.28 2.24 -18.27
CA ARG A 154 0.53 1.98 -19.51
C ARG A 154 0.22 0.48 -19.68
N ARG A 155 1.18 -0.39 -19.40
CA ARG A 155 0.97 -1.84 -19.48
C ARG A 155 -0.10 -2.33 -18.51
N LEU A 156 -0.08 -1.86 -17.26
CA LEU A 156 -1.08 -2.20 -16.26
C LEU A 156 -2.48 -1.71 -16.66
N SER A 157 -2.58 -0.50 -17.18
CA SER A 157 -3.85 0.06 -17.70
C SER A 157 -4.41 -0.76 -18.85
N ARG A 158 -3.58 -1.16 -19.79
CA ARG A 158 -3.99 -2.04 -20.92
C ARG A 158 -4.48 -3.39 -20.42
N SER A 159 -3.79 -4.01 -19.47
CA SER A 159 -4.19 -5.29 -18.88
C SER A 159 -5.54 -5.20 -18.17
N SER A 160 -5.78 -4.12 -17.43
CA SER A 160 -7.06 -3.87 -16.75
C SER A 160 -8.21 -3.69 -17.74
N ASN A 161 -8.00 -2.92 -18.80
CA ASN A 161 -9.02 -2.66 -19.84
C ASN A 161 -9.33 -3.92 -20.66
N ARG A 162 -8.32 -4.76 -20.92
CA ARG A 162 -8.46 -5.98 -21.70
C ARG A 162 -9.49 -6.97 -21.17
N SER A 163 -9.64 -7.07 -19.87
CA SER A 163 -10.61 -7.96 -19.23
C SER A 163 -12.06 -7.58 -19.48
N GLN A 164 -12.31 -6.36 -19.96
CA GLN A 164 -13.65 -5.81 -20.21
C GLN A 164 -14.01 -5.71 -21.69
N LEU A 165 -13.08 -6.06 -22.61
CA LEU A 165 -13.24 -5.87 -24.05
C LEU A 165 -13.79 -7.12 -24.75
N THR A 166 -14.56 -6.89 -25.82
CA THR A 166 -14.98 -7.95 -26.75
C THR A 166 -13.81 -8.42 -27.62
N LYS A 167 -13.96 -9.58 -28.28
CA LYS A 167 -12.91 -10.11 -29.20
C LYS A 167 -12.50 -9.15 -30.31
N SER A 168 -13.42 -8.33 -30.82
CA SER A 168 -13.13 -7.36 -31.88
C SER A 168 -12.36 -6.14 -31.34
N GLU A 169 -12.69 -5.71 -30.13
CA GLU A 169 -12.01 -4.62 -29.43
C GLU A 169 -10.62 -5.04 -29.01
N LEU A 170 -10.44 -6.28 -28.52
CA LEU A 170 -9.13 -6.85 -28.19
C LEU A 170 -8.16 -6.83 -29.38
N LYS A 171 -8.67 -7.09 -30.59
CA LYS A 171 -7.84 -7.05 -31.83
C LYS A 171 -7.40 -5.62 -32.16
N LYS A 172 -8.28 -4.63 -31.98
CA LYS A 172 -7.96 -3.21 -32.21
C LYS A 172 -6.97 -2.71 -31.19
N GLU A 173 -7.14 -3.10 -29.94
CA GLU A 173 -6.25 -2.73 -28.84
C GLU A 173 -4.84 -3.31 -29.06
N ALA A 174 -4.72 -4.56 -29.48
CA ALA A 174 -3.45 -5.19 -29.78
C ALA A 174 -2.67 -4.46 -30.90
N ILE A 175 -3.37 -3.94 -31.91
CA ILE A 175 -2.75 -3.16 -33.00
C ILE A 175 -2.24 -1.83 -32.45
N LYS A 176 -3.02 -1.15 -31.63
CA LYS A 176 -2.65 0.11 -31.01
C LYS A 176 -1.43 -0.04 -30.08
N GLU A 177 -1.45 -1.09 -29.26
CA GLU A 177 -0.35 -1.45 -28.35
C GLU A 177 0.96 -1.66 -29.13
N TYR A 178 0.91 -2.40 -30.23
CA TYR A 178 2.07 -2.60 -31.08
C TYR A 178 2.64 -1.28 -31.63
N GLN A 179 1.75 -0.36 -32.03
CA GLN A 179 2.16 0.95 -32.56
C GLN A 179 2.82 1.83 -31.48
N GLU A 180 2.26 1.81 -30.27
CA GLU A 180 2.85 2.54 -29.12
C GLU A 180 4.21 1.95 -28.74
N ASP A 181 4.34 0.63 -28.70
CA ASP A 181 5.60 -0.04 -28.38
C ASP A 181 6.71 0.25 -29.40
N VAL A 182 6.35 0.42 -30.67
CA VAL A 182 7.30 0.84 -31.73
C VAL A 182 7.75 2.28 -31.52
N GLN A 183 6.88 3.18 -31.03
CA GLN A 183 7.25 4.57 -30.76
C GLN A 183 8.13 4.71 -29.50
N ASP A 184 7.94 3.84 -28.52
CA ASP A 184 8.72 3.81 -27.29
C ASP A 184 10.12 3.14 -27.45
N ALA A 185 10.33 2.45 -28.56
CA ALA A 185 11.59 1.75 -28.84
C ALA A 185 12.67 2.66 -29.42
#